data_7f1aeecd720a157be98da7793231d6be
#
_entry.id   7f1aeecd720a157be98da7793231d6be
#
_cell.length_a   1.000
_cell.length_b   1.000
_cell.length_c   1.000
_cell.angle_alpha   90.00
_cell.angle_beta   90.00
_cell.angle_gamma   90.00
#
_symmetry.space_group_name_H-M   'P 1'
#
loop_
_entity.id
_entity.type
_entity.pdbx_description
1 polymer ?
#
loop_
_entity_poly.entity_id
_entity_poly.type
_entity_poly.pdbx_seq_one_letter_code
_entity_poly.pdbx_strand_id
1 'polypeptide(L)'
;MNLTDRPRRLRTDGVRPLVSETRLDATDLIAPVFVDTTTDERVPIETMPGHERVPVDEAAARVEEIRETGVEAVIVFGVPDTKDEVGSEAYATDGVVQRGIRDISANTDAYVIGDVCLCEY
;
A
#
# COMPACT_ATOMS: atom_id res chain seq x y z
N MET A 1 -31.23 38.70 0.67
CA MET A 1 -30.41 37.57 0.21
C MET A 1 -30.18 36.66 1.41
N ASN A 2 -30.65 35.42 1.38
CA ASN A 2 -30.44 34.50 2.52
C ASN A 2 -29.03 33.87 2.40
N LEU A 3 -28.13 34.20 3.30
CA LEU A 3 -26.75 33.74 3.29
C LEU A 3 -26.62 32.24 3.60
N THR A 4 -27.65 31.68 4.26
CA THR A 4 -27.65 30.23 4.61
C THR A 4 -27.84 29.30 3.38
N ASP A 5 -28.36 29.82 2.26
CA ASP A 5 -28.60 29.06 1.05
C ASP A 5 -27.39 29.03 0.12
N ARG A 6 -26.36 29.85 0.35
CA ARG A 6 -25.15 29.88 -0.48
C ARG A 6 -24.41 28.54 -0.53
N PRO A 7 -24.14 27.84 0.59
CA PRO A 7 -23.44 26.56 0.55
C PRO A 7 -24.18 25.48 -0.25
N ARG A 8 -25.51 25.52 -0.28
CA ARG A 8 -26.31 24.54 -1.05
C ARG A 8 -26.25 24.80 -2.54
N ARG A 9 -26.20 26.05 -2.99
CA ARG A 9 -26.07 26.41 -4.42
C ARG A 9 -24.71 26.03 -4.98
N LEU A 10 -23.68 25.99 -4.15
CA LEU A 10 -22.32 25.58 -4.53
C LEU A 10 -22.11 24.05 -4.56
N ARG A 11 -23.15 23.27 -4.27
CA ARG A 11 -23.09 21.79 -4.24
C ARG A 11 -23.60 21.12 -5.50
N THR A 12 -23.82 21.87 -6.59
CA THR A 12 -24.11 21.29 -7.91
C THR A 12 -22.84 20.66 -8.48
N ASP A 13 -22.98 19.58 -9.25
CA ASP A 13 -21.84 18.80 -9.77
C ASP A 13 -20.83 19.66 -10.55
N GLY A 14 -21.30 20.68 -11.29
CA GLY A 14 -20.42 21.58 -12.06
C GLY A 14 -19.63 22.59 -11.21
N VAL A 15 -20.12 22.98 -10.03
CA VAL A 15 -19.49 23.98 -9.15
C VAL A 15 -18.71 23.34 -8.01
N ARG A 16 -19.10 22.16 -7.61
CA ARG A 16 -18.50 21.42 -6.48
C ARG A 16 -16.98 21.30 -6.55
N PRO A 17 -16.39 20.91 -7.70
CA PRO A 17 -14.93 20.85 -7.82
C PRO A 17 -14.24 22.21 -7.69
N LEU A 18 -14.90 23.30 -8.11
CA LEU A 18 -14.34 24.66 -8.06
C LEU A 18 -14.24 25.22 -6.62
N VAL A 19 -15.12 24.75 -5.73
CA VAL A 19 -15.21 25.23 -4.34
C VAL A 19 -14.78 24.18 -3.33
N SER A 20 -14.17 23.08 -3.80
CA SER A 20 -13.65 22.02 -2.93
C SER A 20 -12.45 22.55 -2.14
N GLU A 21 -12.54 22.47 -0.81
CA GLU A 21 -11.45 22.82 0.12
C GLU A 21 -10.48 21.65 0.29
N THR A 22 -10.97 20.43 0.11
CA THR A 22 -10.18 19.20 0.19
C THR A 22 -10.01 18.60 -1.22
N ARG A 23 -8.79 18.32 -1.58
CA ARG A 23 -8.42 17.60 -2.81
C ARG A 23 -7.69 16.33 -2.43
N LEU A 24 -7.92 15.28 -3.19
CA LEU A 24 -7.19 14.02 -3.08
C LEU A 24 -6.54 13.74 -4.44
N ASP A 25 -5.24 13.52 -4.40
CA ASP A 25 -4.44 13.12 -5.55
C ASP A 25 -3.89 11.70 -5.33
N ALA A 26 -3.50 11.00 -6.40
CA ALA A 26 -2.88 9.68 -6.26
C ALA A 26 -1.60 9.72 -5.42
N THR A 27 -0.87 10.83 -5.46
CA THR A 27 0.35 11.06 -4.66
C THR A 27 0.10 11.25 -3.16
N ASP A 28 -1.16 11.45 -2.74
CA ASP A 28 -1.55 11.50 -1.33
C ASP A 28 -1.78 10.10 -0.74
N LEU A 29 -1.73 9.06 -1.58
CA LEU A 29 -2.06 7.69 -1.19
C LEU A 29 -0.80 6.86 -0.93
N ILE A 30 -0.94 5.91 -0.01
CA ILE A 30 0.05 4.86 0.27
C ILE A 30 -0.62 3.53 0.01
N ALA A 31 -0.08 2.74 -0.92
CA ALA A 31 -0.64 1.43 -1.24
C ALA A 31 -0.02 0.32 -0.39
N PRO A 32 -0.82 -0.60 0.17
CA PRO A 32 -0.30 -1.77 0.86
C PRO A 32 0.23 -2.80 -0.14
N VAL A 33 1.39 -3.39 0.19
CA VAL A 33 2.00 -4.51 -0.54
C VAL A 33 2.24 -5.64 0.46
N PHE A 34 1.72 -6.82 0.15
CA PHE A 34 1.82 -8.01 1.00
C PHE A 34 2.82 -8.98 0.40
N VAL A 35 4.00 -9.08 1.00
CA VAL A 35 5.06 -9.99 0.55
C VAL A 35 4.97 -11.29 1.33
N ASP A 36 4.93 -12.41 0.63
CA ASP A 36 4.64 -13.73 1.18
C ASP A 36 5.77 -14.72 0.84
N THR A 37 6.28 -15.42 1.84
CA THR A 37 7.28 -16.50 1.67
C THR A 37 6.67 -17.89 1.63
N THR A 38 5.34 -17.99 1.81
CA THR A 38 4.63 -19.28 1.83
C THR A 38 4.12 -19.71 0.45
N THR A 39 4.28 -18.87 -0.56
CA THR A 39 3.79 -19.13 -1.91
C THR A 39 4.80 -18.68 -2.96
N ASP A 40 4.83 -19.38 -4.09
CA ASP A 40 5.59 -19.03 -5.29
C ASP A 40 4.70 -18.36 -6.36
N GLU A 41 3.43 -18.12 -6.06
CA GLU A 41 2.45 -17.52 -6.96
C GLU A 41 1.71 -16.36 -6.24
N ARG A 42 1.18 -15.42 -7.03
CA ARG A 42 0.32 -14.36 -6.51
C ARG A 42 -1.00 -14.93 -6.03
N VAL A 43 -1.40 -14.57 -4.81
CA VAL A 43 -2.61 -15.06 -4.17
C VAL A 43 -3.55 -13.89 -3.86
N PRO A 44 -4.72 -13.79 -4.51
CA PRO A 44 -5.69 -12.74 -4.22
C PRO A 44 -6.13 -12.74 -2.76
N ILE A 45 -6.32 -11.56 -2.18
CA ILE A 45 -6.86 -11.38 -0.83
C ILE A 45 -8.37 -11.14 -0.96
N GLU A 46 -9.19 -12.16 -0.67
CA GLU A 46 -10.64 -12.12 -0.86
C GLU A 46 -11.33 -10.94 -0.15
N THR A 47 -10.83 -10.56 1.02
CA THR A 47 -11.37 -9.45 1.84
C THR A 47 -10.90 -8.08 1.38
N MET A 48 -9.94 -8.00 0.46
CA MET A 48 -9.36 -6.77 -0.07
C MET A 48 -9.34 -6.81 -1.61
N PRO A 49 -10.46 -6.51 -2.28
CA PRO A 49 -10.54 -6.55 -3.74
C PRO A 49 -9.43 -5.73 -4.42
N GLY A 50 -8.74 -6.33 -5.38
CA GLY A 50 -7.61 -5.70 -6.09
C GLY A 50 -6.25 -5.82 -5.39
N HIS A 51 -6.21 -6.39 -4.18
CA HIS A 51 -4.97 -6.71 -3.48
C HIS A 51 -4.68 -8.21 -3.53
N GLU A 52 -3.38 -8.51 -3.50
CA GLU A 52 -2.85 -9.88 -3.53
C GLU A 52 -1.60 -9.98 -2.65
N ARG A 53 -1.33 -11.18 -2.18
CA ARG A 53 -0.03 -11.53 -1.62
C ARG A 53 0.88 -11.94 -2.77
N VAL A 54 2.10 -11.45 -2.75
CA VAL A 54 3.07 -11.70 -3.81
C VAL A 54 4.34 -12.36 -3.26
N PRO A 55 4.96 -13.28 -4.00
CA PRO A 55 6.29 -13.77 -3.68
C PRO A 55 7.32 -12.63 -3.55
N VAL A 56 8.39 -12.85 -2.78
CA VAL A 56 9.42 -11.82 -2.55
C VAL A 56 10.02 -11.30 -3.86
N ASP A 57 10.28 -12.18 -4.83
CA ASP A 57 10.87 -11.86 -6.13
C ASP A 57 9.90 -11.18 -7.12
N GLU A 58 8.63 -11.11 -6.79
CA GLU A 58 7.62 -10.34 -7.54
C GLU A 58 7.23 -9.01 -6.87
N ALA A 59 7.82 -8.69 -5.71
CA ALA A 59 7.46 -7.49 -4.95
C ALA A 59 7.71 -6.20 -5.75
N ALA A 60 8.85 -6.08 -6.42
CA ALA A 60 9.17 -4.94 -7.26
C ALA A 60 8.22 -4.81 -8.46
N ALA A 61 7.90 -5.91 -9.14
CA ALA A 61 6.96 -5.90 -10.26
C ALA A 61 5.57 -5.42 -9.81
N ARG A 62 5.10 -5.89 -8.65
CA ARG A 62 3.82 -5.45 -8.08
C ARG A 62 3.83 -3.96 -7.76
N VAL A 63 4.92 -3.44 -7.24
CA VAL A 63 5.07 -1.99 -6.94
C VAL A 63 5.01 -1.17 -8.22
N GLU A 64 5.65 -1.59 -9.31
CA GLU A 64 5.58 -0.87 -10.58
C GLU A 64 4.15 -0.84 -11.14
N GLU A 65 3.37 -1.94 -11.04
CA GLU A 65 1.95 -1.93 -11.41
C GLU A 65 1.14 -0.90 -10.59
N ILE A 66 1.43 -0.76 -9.30
CA ILE A 66 0.82 0.25 -8.45
C ILE A 66 1.21 1.65 -8.91
N ARG A 67 2.49 1.89 -9.22
CA ARG A 67 3.00 3.19 -9.69
C ARG A 67 2.40 3.63 -11.02
N GLU A 68 2.03 2.70 -11.90
CA GLU A 68 1.29 3.01 -13.12
C GLU A 68 -0.06 3.70 -12.85
N THR A 69 -0.63 3.55 -11.64
CA THR A 69 -1.85 4.26 -11.21
C THR A 69 -1.60 5.68 -10.70
N GLY A 70 -0.33 6.09 -10.57
CA GLY A 70 0.10 7.38 -10.02
C GLY A 70 0.37 7.37 -8.51
N VAL A 71 0.27 6.22 -7.83
CA VAL A 71 0.61 6.08 -6.41
C VAL A 71 2.12 5.81 -6.28
N GLU A 72 2.85 6.72 -5.63
CA GLU A 72 4.30 6.66 -5.54
C GLU A 72 4.83 6.05 -4.22
N ALA A 73 3.98 5.93 -3.22
CA ALA A 73 4.36 5.41 -1.91
C ALA A 73 3.69 4.07 -1.62
N VAL A 74 4.46 3.13 -1.07
CA VAL A 74 3.97 1.81 -0.66
C VAL A 74 4.34 1.51 0.78
N ILE A 75 3.47 0.76 1.47
CA ILE A 75 3.76 0.19 2.79
C ILE A 75 3.82 -1.33 2.67
N VAL A 76 4.91 -1.94 3.15
CA VAL A 76 5.19 -3.36 2.99
C VAL A 76 4.83 -4.12 4.25
N PHE A 77 3.97 -5.12 4.09
CA PHE A 77 3.62 -6.12 5.09
C PHE A 77 4.19 -7.48 4.71
N GLY A 78 4.66 -8.23 5.70
CA GLY A 78 5.23 -9.56 5.49
C GLY A 78 4.30 -10.68 5.95
N VAL A 79 4.26 -11.74 5.18
CA VAL A 79 3.62 -13.00 5.58
C VAL A 79 4.73 -14.06 5.70
N PRO A 80 5.25 -14.29 6.91
CA PRO A 80 6.32 -15.29 7.12
C PRO A 80 5.76 -16.71 7.07
N ASP A 81 6.61 -17.67 6.71
CA ASP A 81 6.26 -19.09 6.75
C ASP A 81 6.27 -19.68 8.15
N THR A 82 7.02 -19.07 9.06
CA THR A 82 7.10 -19.49 10.45
C THR A 82 6.79 -18.34 11.40
N LYS A 83 6.14 -18.65 12.51
CA LYS A 83 5.80 -17.70 13.57
C LYS A 83 6.22 -18.26 14.92
N ASP A 84 6.72 -17.41 15.79
CA ASP A 84 7.10 -17.79 17.15
C ASP A 84 6.71 -16.71 18.17
N GLU A 85 6.83 -17.06 19.46
CA GLU A 85 6.41 -16.18 20.57
C GLU A 85 7.23 -14.88 20.69
N VAL A 86 8.37 -14.81 20.03
CA VAL A 86 9.29 -13.66 20.08
C VAL A 86 9.34 -12.90 18.76
N GLY A 87 8.60 -13.34 17.75
CA GLY A 87 8.56 -12.69 16.45
C GLY A 87 9.92 -12.67 15.73
N SER A 88 10.63 -13.79 15.74
CA SER A 88 12.02 -13.88 15.24
C SER A 88 12.19 -13.40 13.82
N GLU A 89 11.23 -13.68 12.94
CA GLU A 89 11.23 -13.23 11.53
C GLU A 89 11.16 -11.71 11.39
N ALA A 90 10.56 -11.00 12.33
CA ALA A 90 10.41 -9.54 12.28
C ALA A 90 11.76 -8.81 12.33
N TYR A 91 12.75 -9.34 13.02
CA TYR A 91 14.09 -8.74 13.18
C TYR A 91 15.20 -9.54 12.51
N ALA A 92 14.87 -10.63 11.83
CA ALA A 92 15.85 -11.39 11.05
C ALA A 92 16.39 -10.53 9.91
N THR A 93 17.69 -10.57 9.67
CA THR A 93 18.33 -9.79 8.59
C THR A 93 17.77 -10.12 7.21
N ASP A 94 17.30 -11.34 7.02
CA ASP A 94 16.72 -11.89 5.79
C ASP A 94 15.23 -12.27 5.94
N GLY A 95 14.55 -11.67 6.93
CA GLY A 95 13.11 -11.81 7.11
C GLY A 95 12.32 -11.33 5.88
N VAL A 96 11.06 -11.75 5.78
CA VAL A 96 10.21 -11.50 4.59
C VAL A 96 10.12 -10.02 4.22
N VAL A 97 9.87 -9.13 5.20
CA VAL A 97 9.77 -7.68 4.95
C VAL A 97 11.11 -7.12 4.51
N GLN A 98 12.22 -7.50 5.17
CA GLN A 98 13.56 -7.04 4.84
C GLN A 98 13.98 -7.45 3.42
N ARG A 99 13.62 -8.65 2.99
CA ARG A 99 13.85 -9.12 1.62
C ARG A 99 12.99 -8.36 0.61
N GLY A 100 11.69 -8.21 0.89
CA GLY A 100 10.77 -7.45 0.05
C GLY A 100 11.20 -5.99 -0.13
N ILE A 101 11.56 -5.29 0.97
CA ILE A 101 12.05 -3.91 0.89
C ILE A 101 13.33 -3.83 0.06
N ARG A 102 14.27 -4.77 0.21
CA ARG A 102 15.50 -4.77 -0.61
C ARG A 102 15.19 -4.97 -2.09
N ASP A 103 14.30 -5.89 -2.44
CA ASP A 103 13.91 -6.11 -3.83
C ASP A 103 13.25 -4.86 -4.43
N ILE A 104 12.26 -4.28 -3.75
CA ILE A 104 11.57 -3.08 -4.20
C ILE A 104 12.55 -1.91 -4.36
N SER A 105 13.40 -1.65 -3.35
CA SER A 105 14.32 -0.52 -3.35
C SER A 105 15.46 -0.66 -4.37
N ALA A 106 15.81 -1.88 -4.76
CA ALA A 106 16.82 -2.13 -5.78
C ALA A 106 16.30 -1.99 -7.21
N ASN A 107 14.99 -2.19 -7.42
CA ASN A 107 14.38 -2.32 -8.74
C ASN A 107 13.32 -1.26 -9.05
N THR A 108 12.97 -0.39 -8.10
CA THR A 108 11.96 0.68 -8.31
C THR A 108 12.43 1.98 -7.67
N ASP A 109 11.81 3.10 -8.07
CA ASP A 109 11.98 4.42 -7.45
C ASP A 109 10.85 4.75 -6.45
N ALA A 110 10.05 3.77 -6.03
CA ALA A 110 8.95 3.96 -5.08
C ALA A 110 9.44 4.41 -3.70
N TYR A 111 8.65 5.22 -3.02
CA TYR A 111 8.88 5.52 -1.61
C TYR A 111 8.39 4.34 -0.75
N VAL A 112 9.30 3.64 -0.11
CA VAL A 112 9.01 2.39 0.61
C VAL A 112 8.93 2.65 2.12
N ILE A 113 7.82 2.24 2.72
CA ILE A 113 7.56 2.26 4.16
C ILE A 113 7.53 0.81 4.65
N GLY A 114 8.36 0.49 5.65
CA GLY A 114 8.29 -0.80 6.33
C GLY A 114 7.30 -0.72 7.50
N ASP A 115 6.40 -1.67 7.59
CA ASP A 115 5.59 -1.85 8.80
C ASP A 115 6.43 -2.45 9.93
N VAL A 116 6.28 -1.94 11.15
CA VAL A 116 6.99 -2.39 12.38
C VAL A 116 5.98 -3.03 13.34
N CYS A 117 5.01 -3.73 12.83
CA CYS A 117 4.04 -4.50 13.59
C CYS A 117 4.55 -5.93 13.80
N LEU A 118 4.29 -6.50 14.99
CA LEU A 118 4.61 -7.90 15.29
C LEU A 118 3.38 -8.82 15.23
N CYS A 119 2.23 -8.33 14.77
CA CYS A 119 1.01 -9.13 14.73
C CYS A 119 1.00 -10.20 13.62
N GLU A 120 1.85 -10.08 12.62
CA GLU A 120 2.04 -11.07 11.56
C GLU A 120 3.02 -12.21 11.96
N TYR A 121 3.79 -12.01 12.99
CA TYR A 121 4.89 -12.91 13.41
C TYR A 121 4.58 -13.80 14.60
#